data_cc0ebb95c3c432e90df4784f9c991356
#
_entry.id   cc0ebb95c3c432e90df4784f9c991356
#
_cell.length_a   1.000
_cell.length_b   1.000
_cell.length_c   1.000
_cell.angle_alpha   90.00
_cell.angle_beta   90.00
_cell.angle_gamma   90.00
#
_symmetry.space_group_name_H-M   'P 1'
#
loop_
_entity.id
_entity.type
_entity.pdbx_description
1 polymer ?
#
loop_
_entity_poly.entity_id
_entity_poly.type
_entity_poly.pdbx_seq_one_letter_code
_entity_poly.pdbx_strand_id
1 'polypeptide(L)'
;GKWYTNDDLKCMYKELGSTVGYAVTCTYGLPDSNFNRLKFADVLKAVDKMKKPVVLVVKQNFPEEIKKLSGLLGGNMMTALKSVGVVGVITDGPSRDVDEVRPLGMQYMLTGVTAGHGKFALQSINTPVEVCGMAVAPGEIIHMDENGAVKFPSEYIDEVIARAKKLQAIERKRQELMKNTSNVEEIIKIMSGVYD
;
A
#
# COMPACT_ATOMS: atom_id res chain seq x y z
N GLY A 1 -0.31 17.03 4.61
CA GLY A 1 0.33 15.81 4.11
C GLY A 1 -0.65 15.01 3.27
N LYS A 2 -0.16 14.31 2.30
CA LYS A 2 -1.00 13.47 1.44
C LYS A 2 -1.29 12.15 2.16
N TRP A 3 -2.57 11.83 2.30
CA TRP A 3 -3.06 10.68 3.05
C TRP A 3 -3.35 9.45 2.19
N TYR A 4 -3.20 9.57 0.86
CA TYR A 4 -3.51 8.52 -0.12
C TYR A 4 -2.56 8.59 -1.32
N THR A 5 -2.47 7.47 -2.04
CA THR A 5 -1.65 7.37 -3.25
C THR A 5 -2.36 7.95 -4.47
N ASN A 6 -1.57 8.39 -5.45
CA ASN A 6 -2.06 8.74 -6.78
C ASN A 6 -2.27 7.47 -7.64
N ASP A 7 -2.69 7.66 -8.88
CA ASP A 7 -2.99 6.59 -9.83
C ASP A 7 -1.78 5.91 -10.46
N ASP A 8 -0.55 6.31 -10.11
CA ASP A 8 0.64 5.56 -10.51
C ASP A 8 0.69 4.18 -9.83
N LEU A 9 0.17 4.07 -8.59
CA LEU A 9 0.13 2.81 -7.86
C LEU A 9 -0.93 1.87 -8.45
N LYS A 10 -0.52 0.66 -8.78
CA LYS A 10 -1.38 -0.39 -9.36
C LYS A 10 -1.49 -1.60 -8.43
N CYS A 11 -2.69 -2.10 -8.25
CA CYS A 11 -2.97 -3.33 -7.52
C CYS A 11 -2.78 -4.54 -8.44
N MET A 12 -1.85 -5.43 -8.08
CA MET A 12 -1.57 -6.62 -8.89
C MET A 12 -2.58 -7.75 -8.64
N TYR A 13 -3.18 -7.81 -7.45
CA TYR A 13 -4.07 -8.92 -7.04
C TYR A 13 -5.40 -8.38 -6.51
N LYS A 14 -6.23 -7.86 -7.42
CA LYS A 14 -7.57 -7.31 -7.07
C LYS A 14 -8.46 -8.33 -6.36
N GLU A 15 -8.28 -9.61 -6.68
CA GLU A 15 -9.02 -10.73 -6.10
C GLU A 15 -8.79 -10.91 -4.59
N LEU A 16 -7.71 -10.37 -4.03
CA LEU A 16 -7.45 -10.42 -2.60
C LEU A 16 -8.28 -9.41 -1.79
N GLY A 17 -8.94 -8.47 -2.46
CA GLY A 17 -9.71 -7.41 -1.80
C GLY A 17 -8.84 -6.47 -0.98
N SER A 18 -9.40 -5.95 0.12
CA SER A 18 -8.69 -5.01 0.97
C SER A 18 -7.70 -5.67 1.93
N THR A 19 -6.59 -4.99 2.16
CA THR A 19 -5.52 -5.40 3.08
C THR A 19 -5.19 -4.25 4.02
N VAL A 20 -4.98 -4.55 5.31
CA VAL A 20 -4.66 -3.57 6.35
C VAL A 20 -3.46 -4.04 7.15
N GLY A 21 -2.56 -3.12 7.50
CA GLY A 21 -1.43 -3.43 8.39
C GLY A 21 -0.66 -2.20 8.86
N TYR A 22 0.22 -2.43 9.82
CA TYR A 22 1.13 -1.41 10.33
C TYR A 22 2.29 -1.21 9.35
N ALA A 23 2.64 0.04 9.06
CA ALA A 23 3.70 0.37 8.13
C ALA A 23 5.09 0.08 8.72
N VAL A 24 5.86 -0.74 8.02
CA VAL A 24 7.32 -0.73 8.09
C VAL A 24 7.82 -0.08 6.81
N THR A 25 8.69 0.89 6.92
CA THR A 25 9.20 1.66 5.77
C THR A 25 10.65 1.34 5.51
N CYS A 26 11.04 1.31 4.25
CA CYS A 26 12.45 1.23 3.86
C CYS A 26 12.70 1.95 2.52
N THR A 27 13.95 2.34 2.31
CA THR A 27 14.40 2.98 1.08
C THR A 27 15.50 2.17 0.45
N TYR A 28 15.32 1.81 -0.81
CA TYR A 28 16.36 1.25 -1.67
C TYR A 28 16.83 2.27 -2.69
N GLY A 29 18.09 2.25 -3.02
CA GLY A 29 18.70 3.11 -4.02
C GLY A 29 19.93 2.46 -4.64
N LEU A 30 20.71 3.23 -5.39
CA LEU A 30 21.94 2.73 -5.97
C LEU A 30 22.95 2.35 -4.87
N PRO A 31 23.75 1.30 -5.10
CA PRO A 31 24.85 0.96 -4.20
C PRO A 31 25.83 2.13 -4.05
N ASP A 32 26.19 2.40 -2.79
CA ASP A 32 27.22 3.38 -2.44
C ASP A 32 28.19 2.69 -1.45
N SER A 33 29.47 2.66 -1.77
CA SER A 33 30.51 2.05 -0.94
C SER A 33 30.60 2.64 0.47
N ASN A 34 30.18 3.91 0.64
CA ASN A 34 30.20 4.60 1.92
C ASN A 34 29.01 4.25 2.83
N PHE A 35 27.90 3.73 2.26
CA PHE A 35 26.63 3.50 2.97
C PHE A 35 26.15 2.05 2.97
N ASN A 36 26.88 1.12 2.39
CA ASN A 36 26.45 -0.28 2.23
C ASN A 36 26.56 -1.08 3.54
N ARG A 37 25.84 -0.65 4.59
CA ARG A 37 25.84 -1.32 5.91
C ARG A 37 24.58 -2.10 6.20
N LEU A 38 23.44 -1.69 5.63
CA LEU A 38 22.14 -2.33 5.82
C LEU A 38 21.92 -3.45 4.80
N LYS A 39 21.25 -4.52 5.23
CA LYS A 39 20.95 -5.69 4.42
C LYS A 39 19.45 -6.01 4.49
N PHE A 40 18.94 -6.80 3.56
CA PHE A 40 17.56 -7.26 3.58
C PHE A 40 17.17 -7.97 4.89
N ALA A 41 18.11 -8.68 5.52
CA ALA A 41 17.91 -9.27 6.85
C ALA A 41 17.53 -8.23 7.93
N ASP A 42 17.95 -6.98 7.79
CA ASP A 42 17.59 -5.92 8.73
C ASP A 42 16.16 -5.42 8.51
N VAL A 43 15.65 -5.49 7.27
CA VAL A 43 14.21 -5.29 6.99
C VAL A 43 13.38 -6.38 7.67
N LEU A 44 13.78 -7.66 7.55
CA LEU A 44 13.08 -8.77 8.22
C LEU A 44 13.03 -8.59 9.73
N LYS A 45 14.14 -8.17 10.36
CA LYS A 45 14.19 -7.85 11.80
C LYS A 45 13.28 -6.68 12.17
N ALA A 46 13.18 -5.64 11.32
CA ALA A 46 12.30 -4.51 11.57
C ALA A 46 10.83 -4.93 11.47
N VAL A 47 10.49 -5.76 10.48
CA VAL A 47 9.16 -6.36 10.34
C VAL A 47 8.83 -7.24 11.55
N ASP A 48 9.77 -8.09 12.01
CA ASP A 48 9.56 -8.98 13.14
C ASP A 48 9.19 -8.22 14.43
N LYS A 49 9.83 -7.08 14.68
CA LYS A 49 9.58 -6.20 15.83
C LYS A 49 8.28 -5.39 15.75
N MET A 50 7.72 -5.21 14.55
CA MET A 50 6.50 -4.43 14.35
C MET A 50 5.26 -5.21 14.78
N LYS A 51 4.25 -4.50 15.33
CA LYS A 51 2.92 -5.07 15.57
C LYS A 51 2.33 -5.62 14.26
N LYS A 52 1.73 -6.81 14.35
CA LYS A 52 1.16 -7.50 13.19
C LYS A 52 -0.33 -7.14 12.99
N PRO A 53 -0.84 -7.22 11.76
CA PRO A 53 -0.16 -7.52 10.50
C PRO A 53 0.68 -6.33 10.00
N VAL A 54 1.65 -6.58 9.11
CA VAL A 54 2.56 -5.56 8.59
C VAL A 54 2.33 -5.33 7.09
N VAL A 55 2.33 -4.07 6.69
CA VAL A 55 2.50 -3.62 5.31
C VAL A 55 3.89 -3.02 5.16
N LEU A 56 4.70 -3.57 4.24
CA LEU A 56 6.00 -3.01 3.92
C LEU A 56 5.85 -1.91 2.86
N VAL A 57 6.32 -0.72 3.17
CA VAL A 57 6.31 0.43 2.26
C VAL A 57 7.72 0.73 1.80
N VAL A 58 7.96 0.54 0.50
CA VAL A 58 9.30 0.58 -0.09
C VAL A 58 9.44 1.79 -1.00
N LYS A 59 10.30 2.71 -0.63
CA LYS A 59 10.73 3.80 -1.50
C LYS A 59 11.85 3.31 -2.43
N GLN A 60 11.68 3.49 -3.74
CA GLN A 60 12.73 3.26 -4.73
C GLN A 60 13.39 4.58 -5.09
N ASN A 61 14.48 4.90 -4.40
CA ASN A 61 15.27 6.13 -4.60
C ASN A 61 16.33 5.94 -5.70
N PHE A 62 15.85 5.69 -6.93
CA PHE A 62 16.67 5.59 -8.12
C PHE A 62 16.42 6.77 -9.04
N PRO A 63 17.38 7.16 -9.90
CA PRO A 63 17.09 7.98 -11.07
C PRO A 63 16.00 7.33 -11.91
N GLU A 64 15.07 8.12 -12.47
CA GLU A 64 13.87 7.62 -13.15
C GLU A 64 14.15 6.59 -14.25
N GLU A 65 15.23 6.80 -15.01
CA GLU A 65 15.63 5.87 -16.09
C GLU A 65 16.05 4.51 -15.55
N ILE A 66 16.76 4.48 -14.42
CA ILE A 66 17.19 3.24 -13.75
C ILE A 66 16.01 2.60 -13.03
N LYS A 67 15.15 3.39 -12.39
CA LYS A 67 13.97 2.94 -11.66
C LYS A 67 13.07 2.09 -12.56
N LYS A 68 12.78 2.56 -13.77
CA LYS A 68 11.93 1.85 -14.74
C LYS A 68 12.48 0.50 -15.19
N LEU A 69 13.78 0.29 -15.07
CA LEU A 69 14.47 -0.95 -15.43
C LEU A 69 14.73 -1.89 -14.24
N SER A 70 14.39 -1.47 -13.02
CA SER A 70 14.76 -2.17 -11.78
C SER A 70 13.55 -2.81 -11.12
N GLY A 71 13.30 -4.09 -11.40
CA GLY A 71 12.34 -4.91 -10.66
C GLY A 71 12.91 -5.27 -9.28
N LEU A 72 12.64 -4.44 -8.27
CA LEU A 72 13.31 -4.53 -6.96
C LEU A 72 12.93 -5.77 -6.17
N LEU A 73 11.64 -6.03 -6.00
CA LEU A 73 11.11 -7.14 -5.20
C LEU A 73 10.78 -8.33 -6.12
N GLY A 74 11.11 -9.53 -5.68
CA GLY A 74 10.81 -10.77 -6.41
C GLY A 74 10.42 -11.90 -5.47
N GLY A 75 10.15 -13.08 -6.00
CA GLY A 75 9.58 -14.23 -5.30
C GLY A 75 10.28 -14.58 -3.99
N ASN A 76 11.62 -14.68 -3.99
CA ASN A 76 12.39 -14.99 -2.78
C ASN A 76 12.23 -13.94 -1.67
N MET A 77 12.30 -12.65 -2.00
CA MET A 77 12.12 -11.58 -1.03
C MET A 77 10.68 -11.57 -0.49
N MET A 78 9.70 -11.71 -1.37
CA MET A 78 8.29 -11.72 -0.99
C MET A 78 7.95 -12.94 -0.11
N THR A 79 8.49 -14.11 -0.41
CA THR A 79 8.33 -15.32 0.42
C THR A 79 8.90 -15.10 1.82
N ALA A 80 10.10 -14.54 1.93
CA ALA A 80 10.71 -14.24 3.23
C ALA A 80 9.89 -13.20 4.03
N LEU A 81 9.39 -12.15 3.37
CA LEU A 81 8.52 -11.14 3.99
C LEU A 81 7.20 -11.76 4.50
N LYS A 82 6.58 -12.64 3.71
CA LYS A 82 5.38 -13.38 4.13
C LYS A 82 5.63 -14.17 5.39
N SER A 83 6.77 -14.86 5.47
CA SER A 83 7.13 -15.72 6.60
C SER A 83 7.28 -14.97 7.92
N VAL A 84 7.57 -13.67 7.89
CA VAL A 84 7.68 -12.82 9.08
C VAL A 84 6.44 -11.95 9.34
N GLY A 85 5.33 -12.19 8.62
CA GLY A 85 4.03 -11.57 8.90
C GLY A 85 3.70 -10.31 8.08
N VAL A 86 4.36 -10.11 6.95
CA VAL A 86 3.93 -9.10 5.96
C VAL A 86 2.70 -9.62 5.22
N VAL A 87 1.65 -8.81 5.13
CA VAL A 87 0.40 -9.11 4.43
C VAL A 87 0.28 -8.37 3.10
N GLY A 88 1.14 -7.40 2.87
CA GLY A 88 1.19 -6.68 1.61
C GLY A 88 2.37 -5.74 1.52
N VAL A 89 2.68 -5.36 0.28
CA VAL A 89 3.82 -4.48 -0.04
C VAL A 89 3.36 -3.37 -0.98
N ILE A 90 3.82 -2.15 -0.71
CA ILE A 90 3.67 -0.98 -1.58
C ILE A 90 5.05 -0.51 -2.00
N THR A 91 5.25 -0.24 -3.29
CA THR A 91 6.46 0.42 -3.79
C THR A 91 6.15 1.43 -4.89
N ASP A 92 6.88 2.54 -4.91
CA ASP A 92 6.79 3.59 -5.92
C ASP A 92 7.67 3.34 -7.16
N GLY A 93 7.97 2.09 -7.40
CA GLY A 93 8.70 1.62 -8.58
C GLY A 93 8.16 0.29 -9.08
N PRO A 94 8.68 -0.20 -10.22
CA PRO A 94 8.32 -1.51 -10.72
C PRO A 94 8.91 -2.63 -9.86
N SER A 95 8.32 -3.82 -10.03
CA SER A 95 8.81 -5.05 -9.43
C SER A 95 8.70 -6.20 -10.42
N ARG A 96 8.81 -7.46 -9.95
CA ARG A 96 8.79 -8.65 -10.81
C ARG A 96 8.12 -9.85 -10.15
N ASP A 97 8.09 -10.97 -10.86
CA ASP A 97 7.64 -12.28 -10.37
C ASP A 97 6.19 -12.27 -9.86
N VAL A 98 5.30 -11.51 -10.53
CA VAL A 98 3.91 -11.31 -10.07
C VAL A 98 3.10 -12.61 -10.05
N ASP A 99 3.37 -13.56 -10.93
CA ASP A 99 2.74 -14.87 -10.95
C ASP A 99 3.27 -15.79 -9.83
N GLU A 100 4.55 -15.71 -9.52
CA GLU A 100 5.19 -16.44 -8.41
C GLU A 100 4.77 -15.91 -7.03
N VAL A 101 4.56 -14.59 -6.91
CA VAL A 101 4.13 -13.93 -5.67
C VAL A 101 2.62 -14.12 -5.39
N ARG A 102 1.79 -14.27 -6.42
CA ARG A 102 0.33 -14.42 -6.30
C ARG A 102 -0.10 -15.50 -5.30
N PRO A 103 0.46 -16.74 -5.33
CA PRO A 103 0.07 -17.80 -4.39
C PRO A 103 0.38 -17.49 -2.92
N LEU A 104 1.23 -16.51 -2.64
CA LEU A 104 1.53 -16.11 -1.26
C LEU A 104 0.35 -15.43 -0.56
N GLY A 105 -0.67 -14.98 -1.31
CA GLY A 105 -1.83 -14.29 -0.76
C GLY A 105 -1.46 -12.97 -0.07
N MET A 106 -0.44 -12.28 -0.58
CA MET A 106 0.00 -10.95 -0.12
C MET A 106 -0.42 -9.92 -1.15
N GLN A 107 -1.00 -8.81 -0.69
CA GLN A 107 -1.30 -7.71 -1.62
C GLN A 107 -0.02 -7.08 -2.15
N TYR A 108 0.05 -6.87 -3.46
CA TYR A 108 1.23 -6.39 -4.17
C TYR A 108 0.90 -5.15 -4.98
N MET A 109 1.35 -3.98 -4.49
CA MET A 109 1.03 -2.66 -5.04
C MET A 109 2.28 -2.04 -5.63
N LEU A 110 2.31 -1.86 -6.94
CA LEU A 110 3.48 -1.48 -7.73
C LEU A 110 3.12 -0.37 -8.72
N THR A 111 4.12 0.32 -9.27
CA THR A 111 3.89 1.20 -10.42
C THR A 111 3.93 0.46 -11.76
N GLY A 112 4.43 -0.76 -11.77
CA GLY A 112 4.52 -1.61 -12.96
C GLY A 112 5.34 -2.87 -12.74
N VAL A 113 5.52 -3.63 -13.80
CA VAL A 113 6.30 -4.88 -13.80
C VAL A 113 7.43 -4.78 -14.82
N THR A 114 8.63 -5.23 -14.45
CA THR A 114 9.78 -5.30 -15.37
C THR A 114 10.60 -6.57 -15.10
N ALA A 115 11.17 -7.15 -16.13
CA ALA A 115 12.05 -8.31 -16.01
C ALA A 115 13.46 -7.97 -15.46
N GLY A 116 13.82 -6.69 -15.41
CA GLY A 116 15.14 -6.23 -14.99
C GLY A 116 15.41 -6.48 -13.52
N HIS A 117 16.64 -6.86 -13.20
CA HIS A 117 17.16 -6.96 -11.83
C HIS A 117 18.32 -5.97 -11.69
N GLY A 118 18.03 -4.73 -11.36
CA GLY A 118 19.05 -3.69 -11.19
C GLY A 118 19.99 -3.96 -10.00
N LYS A 119 21.08 -3.22 -9.93
CA LYS A 119 21.90 -3.15 -8.73
C LYS A 119 21.23 -2.23 -7.72
N PHE A 120 21.00 -2.68 -6.51
CA PHE A 120 20.37 -1.90 -5.44
C PHE A 120 21.01 -2.15 -4.08
N ALA A 121 20.91 -1.18 -3.21
CA ALA A 121 21.30 -1.26 -1.82
C ALA A 121 20.24 -0.66 -0.92
N LEU A 122 20.09 -1.21 0.28
CA LEU A 122 19.21 -0.69 1.30
C LEU A 122 19.84 0.56 1.94
N GLN A 123 19.17 1.70 1.84
CA GLN A 123 19.67 2.99 2.33
C GLN A 123 19.15 3.34 3.72
N SER A 124 17.87 3.00 4.01
CA SER A 124 17.27 3.28 5.31
C SER A 124 16.14 2.30 5.63
N ILE A 125 15.83 2.17 6.93
CA ILE A 125 14.72 1.39 7.48
C ILE A 125 14.06 2.23 8.56
N ASN A 126 12.72 2.15 8.66
CA ASN A 126 11.91 2.86 9.64
C ASN A 126 12.18 4.38 9.66
N THR A 127 12.40 4.96 8.51
CA THR A 127 12.39 6.40 8.27
C THR A 127 11.15 6.78 7.45
N PRO A 128 10.57 7.97 7.64
CA PRO A 128 9.45 8.41 6.79
C PRO A 128 9.81 8.38 5.31
N VAL A 129 8.86 7.92 4.48
CA VAL A 129 9.02 7.83 3.02
C VAL A 129 7.83 8.49 2.31
N GLU A 130 8.00 8.87 1.07
CA GLU A 130 6.90 9.22 0.18
C GLU A 130 6.85 8.23 -0.98
N VAL A 131 5.69 7.59 -1.19
CA VAL A 131 5.44 6.63 -2.27
C VAL A 131 4.18 7.00 -3.03
N CYS A 132 4.27 7.17 -4.35
CA CYS A 132 3.13 7.57 -5.20
C CYS A 132 2.31 8.73 -4.60
N GLY A 133 3.01 9.74 -4.06
CA GLY A 133 2.40 10.93 -3.46
C GLY A 133 1.88 10.77 -2.02
N MET A 134 1.90 9.59 -1.44
CA MET A 134 1.50 9.36 -0.04
C MET A 134 2.73 9.37 0.87
N ALA A 135 2.75 10.28 1.86
CA ALA A 135 3.81 10.33 2.87
C ALA A 135 3.48 9.37 4.02
N VAL A 136 4.38 8.43 4.31
CA VAL A 136 4.18 7.37 5.31
C VAL A 136 5.26 7.42 6.37
N ALA A 137 4.85 7.47 7.63
CA ALA A 137 5.71 7.26 8.78
C ALA A 137 5.63 5.80 9.28
N PRO A 138 6.71 5.25 9.85
CA PRO A 138 6.67 3.92 10.47
C PRO A 138 5.60 3.82 11.55
N GLY A 139 4.87 2.72 11.60
CA GLY A 139 3.83 2.45 12.58
C GLY A 139 2.45 3.03 12.25
N GLU A 140 2.30 3.86 11.20
CA GLU A 140 0.99 4.25 10.71
C GLU A 140 0.22 3.04 10.16
N ILE A 141 -1.11 3.12 10.14
CA ILE A 141 -1.96 2.12 9.51
C ILE A 141 -2.02 2.41 8.02
N ILE A 142 -1.81 1.37 7.22
CA ILE A 142 -2.07 1.36 5.78
C ILE A 142 -3.29 0.50 5.51
N HIS A 143 -4.24 1.05 4.79
CA HIS A 143 -5.32 0.31 4.13
C HIS A 143 -5.11 0.40 2.63
N MET A 144 -5.20 -0.71 1.91
CA MET A 144 -5.03 -0.77 0.46
C MET A 144 -5.95 -1.78 -0.20
N ASP A 145 -6.42 -1.45 -1.40
CA ASP A 145 -7.30 -2.25 -2.23
C ASP A 145 -7.06 -1.96 -3.73
N GLU A 146 -7.98 -2.33 -4.61
CA GLU A 146 -7.86 -2.08 -6.05
C GLU A 146 -7.85 -0.59 -6.43
N ASN A 147 -8.25 0.31 -5.55
CA ASN A 147 -8.27 1.75 -5.82
C ASN A 147 -6.94 2.44 -5.43
N GLY A 148 -6.09 1.78 -4.67
CA GLY A 148 -4.82 2.30 -4.18
C GLY A 148 -4.65 2.12 -2.68
N ALA A 149 -3.94 3.03 -2.04
CA ALA A 149 -3.68 2.96 -0.60
C ALA A 149 -3.99 4.28 0.11
N VAL A 150 -4.46 4.17 1.34
CA VAL A 150 -4.63 5.29 2.28
C VAL A 150 -3.90 4.98 3.58
N LYS A 151 -3.55 6.02 4.31
CA LYS A 151 -2.88 5.86 5.61
C LYS A 151 -3.50 6.75 6.66
N PHE A 152 -3.35 6.36 7.93
CA PHE A 152 -3.70 7.19 9.09
C PHE A 152 -2.90 6.77 10.32
N PRO A 153 -2.75 7.66 11.33
CA PRO A 153 -2.06 7.33 12.58
C PRO A 153 -2.76 6.18 13.31
N SER A 154 -2.00 5.26 13.87
CA SER A 154 -2.52 4.02 14.48
C SER A 154 -3.40 4.25 15.70
N GLU A 155 -3.23 5.35 16.42
CA GLU A 155 -4.06 5.75 17.57
C GLU A 155 -5.53 6.05 17.19
N TYR A 156 -5.83 6.33 15.93
CA TYR A 156 -7.19 6.63 15.46
C TYR A 156 -7.92 5.43 14.86
N ILE A 157 -7.40 4.20 14.99
CA ILE A 157 -7.97 3.03 14.31
C ILE A 157 -9.44 2.80 14.67
N ASP A 158 -9.80 2.89 15.95
CA ASP A 158 -11.17 2.66 16.41
C ASP A 158 -12.12 3.77 15.91
N GLU A 159 -11.67 5.01 15.92
CA GLU A 159 -12.44 6.14 15.41
C GLU A 159 -12.64 6.05 13.89
N VAL A 160 -11.60 5.69 13.13
CA VAL A 160 -11.69 5.50 11.68
C VAL A 160 -12.68 4.38 11.36
N ILE A 161 -12.62 3.24 12.05
CA ILE A 161 -13.56 2.13 11.87
C ILE A 161 -15.00 2.57 12.14
N ALA A 162 -15.25 3.28 13.23
CA ALA A 162 -16.58 3.76 13.60
C ALA A 162 -17.15 4.72 12.55
N ARG A 163 -16.34 5.69 12.11
CA ARG A 163 -16.72 6.67 11.08
C ARG A 163 -16.95 6.02 9.71
N ALA A 164 -16.08 5.09 9.30
CA ALA A 164 -16.22 4.37 8.05
C ALA A 164 -17.52 3.54 8.01
N LYS A 165 -17.82 2.80 9.08
CA LYS A 165 -19.09 2.04 9.18
C LYS A 165 -20.32 2.94 9.09
N LYS A 166 -20.30 4.11 9.77
CA LYS A 166 -21.38 5.08 9.71
C LYS A 166 -21.58 5.62 8.29
N LEU A 167 -20.47 6.02 7.64
CA LEU A 167 -20.51 6.53 6.26
C LEU A 167 -21.05 5.48 5.29
N GLN A 168 -20.54 4.25 5.35
CA GLN A 168 -21.01 3.14 4.53
C GLN A 168 -22.50 2.84 4.71
N ALA A 169 -23.02 2.94 5.94
CA ALA A 169 -24.45 2.74 6.19
C ALA A 169 -25.30 3.84 5.51
N ILE A 170 -24.86 5.11 5.59
CA ILE A 170 -25.51 6.24 4.92
C ILE A 170 -25.48 6.06 3.39
N GLU A 171 -24.33 5.71 2.84
CA GLU A 171 -24.16 5.52 1.40
C GLU A 171 -24.99 4.37 0.87
N ARG A 172 -25.02 3.23 1.57
CA ARG A 172 -25.87 2.09 1.21
C ARG A 172 -27.36 2.49 1.18
N LYS A 173 -27.83 3.20 2.22
CA LYS A 173 -29.22 3.68 2.26
C LYS A 173 -29.52 4.58 1.04
N ARG A 174 -28.65 5.53 0.73
CA ARG A 174 -28.81 6.41 -0.44
C ARG A 174 -28.85 5.62 -1.75
N GLN A 175 -27.92 4.69 -1.93
CA GLN A 175 -27.86 3.84 -3.12
C GLN A 175 -29.12 3.01 -3.29
N GLU A 176 -29.64 2.39 -2.21
CA GLU A 176 -30.89 1.62 -2.26
C GLU A 176 -32.09 2.48 -2.62
N LEU A 177 -32.20 3.68 -2.05
CA LEU A 177 -33.27 4.61 -2.40
C LEU A 177 -33.19 5.02 -3.87
N MET A 178 -32.02 5.38 -4.37
CA MET A 178 -31.80 5.78 -5.77
C MET A 178 -32.07 4.65 -6.75
N LYS A 179 -31.82 3.39 -6.42
CA LYS A 179 -32.13 2.23 -7.28
C LYS A 179 -33.63 2.04 -7.50
N ASN A 180 -34.45 2.54 -6.60
CA ASN A 180 -35.91 2.33 -6.62
C ASN A 180 -36.68 3.47 -7.29
N THR A 181 -35.99 4.49 -7.83
CA THR A 181 -36.64 5.61 -8.50
C THR A 181 -35.89 6.02 -9.77
N SER A 182 -36.63 6.50 -10.77
CA SER A 182 -36.12 7.19 -11.96
C SER A 182 -36.44 8.68 -11.97
N ASN A 183 -37.09 9.18 -10.91
CA ASN A 183 -37.47 10.58 -10.79
C ASN A 183 -36.26 11.43 -10.41
N VAL A 184 -35.85 12.36 -11.27
CA VAL A 184 -34.65 13.19 -11.10
C VAL A 184 -34.74 14.06 -9.85
N GLU A 185 -35.90 14.67 -9.56
CA GLU A 185 -36.10 15.52 -8.38
C GLU A 185 -35.95 14.72 -7.07
N GLU A 186 -36.46 13.50 -7.06
CA GLU A 186 -36.27 12.57 -5.92
C GLU A 186 -34.84 12.16 -5.76
N ILE A 187 -34.13 11.81 -6.83
CA ILE A 187 -32.69 11.49 -6.80
C ILE A 187 -31.90 12.66 -6.23
N ILE A 188 -32.16 13.89 -6.64
CA ILE A 188 -31.51 15.10 -6.12
C ILE A 188 -31.71 15.24 -4.62
N LYS A 189 -32.93 15.02 -4.13
CA LYS A 189 -33.24 15.05 -2.68
C LYS A 189 -32.45 13.97 -1.93
N ILE A 190 -32.42 12.74 -2.41
CA ILE A 190 -31.69 11.64 -1.83
C ILE A 190 -30.19 11.98 -1.78
N MET A 191 -29.61 12.50 -2.86
CA MET A 191 -28.19 12.89 -2.91
C MET A 191 -27.85 14.00 -1.91
N SER A 192 -28.75 14.96 -1.70
CA SER A 192 -28.57 16.03 -0.71
C SER A 192 -28.81 15.58 0.73
N GLY A 193 -29.17 14.32 0.95
CA GLY A 193 -29.44 13.78 2.29
C GLY A 193 -30.81 14.06 2.84
N VAL A 194 -31.73 14.54 1.99
CA VAL A 194 -33.13 14.78 2.34
C VAL A 194 -33.94 13.55 1.93
N TYR A 195 -34.16 12.66 2.86
CA TYR A 195 -35.05 11.47 2.71
C TYR A 195 -35.51 11.03 4.10
N ASP A 196 -36.74 10.56 4.15
CA ASP A 196 -37.37 10.01 5.37
C ASP A 196 -36.91 8.58 5.65
#